data_5d6e1e7cf88d8a2a2eb12d64ea9a0ed3
#
_entry.id   5d6e1e7cf88d8a2a2eb12d64ea9a0ed3
#
_cell.length_a   1.000
_cell.length_b   1.000
_cell.length_c   1.000
_cell.angle_alpha   90.00
_cell.angle_beta   90.00
_cell.angle_gamma   90.00
#
_symmetry.space_group_name_H-M   'P 1'
#
loop_
_entity.id
_entity.type
_entity.pdbx_description
1 polymer ?
#
loop_
_entity_poly.entity_id
_entity_poly.type
_entity_poly.pdbx_seq_one_letter_code
_entity_poly.pdbx_strand_id
1 'polypeptide(L)'
;MQYLMIHDIRKEYFDLRLDRYRLTFDDGLFSQYYYFPLLKNHPAELTFFITTSFVQPGKARTMFDGEYICHLKTKKYAYRTFIEGRYDHFMTVEEIQTLSARPNVRIGVHSHFHDVTLTATHARRRKPLSPWKLARFKNRPEISARNLSIRSKLAFQGYYFKDEVLTRMTEAQWEDYIKYDTELCLRWMEDHLTLRPELYCFPFNEHTEKLIAILKTYGFKKFFAARPGKSTEVLGRIDIDSLVAS
;
A
#
# COMPACT_ATOMS: atom_id res chain seq x y z
N MET A 1 15.38 -8.83 -14.39
CA MET A 1 14.81 -7.48 -14.20
C MET A 1 14.50 -7.25 -12.73
N GLN A 2 14.90 -6.11 -12.17
CA GLN A 2 14.57 -5.69 -10.82
C GLN A 2 13.15 -5.10 -10.79
N TYR A 3 12.51 -5.12 -9.60
CA TYR A 3 11.20 -4.50 -9.40
C TYR A 3 11.34 -3.04 -8.96
N LEU A 4 10.54 -2.15 -9.56
CA LEU A 4 10.35 -0.79 -9.09
C LEU A 4 9.06 -0.68 -8.29
N MET A 5 9.11 0.10 -7.20
CA MET A 5 7.97 0.49 -6.38
C MET A 5 7.56 1.91 -6.77
N ILE A 6 6.33 2.07 -7.20
CA ILE A 6 5.74 3.32 -7.67
C ILE A 6 4.44 3.57 -6.90
N HIS A 7 4.28 4.77 -6.33
CA HIS A 7 3.01 5.22 -5.76
C HIS A 7 2.30 6.15 -6.76
N ASP A 8 2.38 7.45 -6.56
CA ASP A 8 1.82 8.43 -7.48
C ASP A 8 2.77 8.71 -8.65
N ILE A 9 2.29 8.58 -9.89
CA ILE A 9 3.15 8.72 -11.08
C ILE A 9 3.43 10.19 -11.34
N ARG A 10 4.70 10.50 -11.63
CA ARG A 10 5.20 11.82 -12.02
C ARG A 10 5.65 11.81 -13.47
N LYS A 11 5.60 13.01 -14.11
CA LYS A 11 6.06 13.22 -15.49
C LYS A 11 7.50 12.73 -15.69
N GLU A 12 8.38 13.05 -14.73
CA GLU A 12 9.80 12.74 -14.77
C GLU A 12 10.12 11.24 -14.81
N TYR A 13 9.16 10.39 -14.41
CA TYR A 13 9.34 8.93 -14.50
C TYR A 13 9.39 8.44 -15.95
N PHE A 14 8.74 9.14 -16.88
CA PHE A 14 8.73 8.77 -18.30
C PHE A 14 10.07 9.10 -19.02
N ASP A 15 10.95 9.89 -18.39
CA ASP A 15 12.30 10.13 -18.87
C ASP A 15 13.27 8.99 -18.46
N LEU A 16 12.83 8.08 -17.58
CA LEU A 16 13.62 6.93 -17.16
C LEU A 16 13.46 5.74 -18.12
N ARG A 17 14.50 4.88 -18.17
CA ARG A 17 14.47 3.63 -18.94
C ARG A 17 13.64 2.57 -18.20
N LEU A 18 12.32 2.81 -18.07
CA LEU A 18 11.40 1.93 -17.36
C LEU A 18 11.35 0.52 -17.95
N ASP A 19 11.60 0.39 -19.24
CA ASP A 19 11.67 -0.88 -19.99
C ASP A 19 12.67 -1.90 -19.41
N ARG A 20 13.60 -1.48 -18.57
CA ARG A 20 14.60 -2.33 -17.90
C ARG A 20 14.11 -2.95 -16.59
N TYR A 21 12.93 -2.57 -16.12
CA TYR A 21 12.40 -2.93 -14.80
C TYR A 21 11.05 -3.64 -14.91
N ARG A 22 10.66 -4.33 -13.85
CA ARG A 22 9.28 -4.75 -13.61
C ARG A 22 8.60 -3.70 -12.75
N LEU A 23 7.50 -3.13 -13.22
CA LEU A 23 6.84 -2.04 -12.52
C LEU A 23 5.78 -2.57 -11.57
N THR A 24 5.82 -2.10 -10.33
CA THR A 24 4.79 -2.38 -9.32
C THR A 24 4.25 -1.07 -8.79
N PHE A 25 2.93 -0.99 -8.68
CA PHE A 25 2.19 0.20 -8.30
C PHE A 25 1.44 -0.06 -6.99
N ASP A 26 1.67 0.76 -5.97
CA ASP A 26 1.09 0.58 -4.65
C ASP A 26 -0.10 1.53 -4.43
N ASP A 27 -0.97 1.18 -3.47
CA ASP A 27 -2.13 1.93 -2.97
C ASP A 27 -3.35 2.00 -3.90
N GLY A 28 -3.20 1.87 -5.22
CA GLY A 28 -4.30 2.04 -6.17
C GLY A 28 -4.65 3.50 -6.49
N LEU A 29 -3.64 4.36 -6.64
CA LEU A 29 -3.81 5.77 -6.96
C LEU A 29 -4.32 5.99 -8.40
N PHE A 30 -5.14 7.03 -8.60
CA PHE A 30 -5.72 7.37 -9.89
C PHE A 30 -4.68 7.60 -10.98
N SER A 31 -3.53 8.22 -10.65
CA SER A 31 -2.46 8.45 -11.62
C SER A 31 -1.98 7.18 -12.30
N GLN A 32 -2.07 6.03 -11.62
CA GLN A 32 -1.68 4.72 -12.15
C GLN A 32 -2.60 4.27 -13.29
N TYR A 33 -3.90 4.56 -13.18
CA TYR A 33 -4.87 4.37 -14.26
C TYR A 33 -4.71 5.46 -15.33
N TYR A 34 -4.61 6.73 -14.91
CA TYR A 34 -4.52 7.87 -15.81
C TYR A 34 -3.37 7.72 -16.82
N TYR A 35 -2.17 7.38 -16.35
CA TYR A 35 -0.99 7.24 -17.20
C TYR A 35 -0.81 5.86 -17.83
N PHE A 36 -1.74 4.92 -17.62
CA PHE A 36 -1.64 3.58 -18.20
C PHE A 36 -1.42 3.56 -19.73
N PRO A 37 -2.02 4.45 -20.56
CA PRO A 37 -1.74 4.49 -21.99
C PRO A 37 -0.26 4.64 -22.36
N LEU A 38 0.54 5.33 -21.52
CA LEU A 38 1.98 5.48 -21.71
C LEU A 38 2.76 4.21 -21.32
N LEU A 39 2.17 3.33 -20.54
CA LEU A 39 2.78 2.11 -20.00
C LEU A 39 2.25 0.83 -20.66
N LYS A 40 1.17 0.90 -21.45
CA LYS A 40 0.45 -0.28 -21.99
C LYS A 40 1.32 -1.23 -22.82
N ASN A 41 2.38 -0.71 -23.44
CA ASN A 41 3.33 -1.46 -24.28
C ASN A 41 4.61 -1.84 -23.51
N HIS A 42 4.60 -1.75 -22.18
CA HIS A 42 5.75 -2.13 -21.37
C HIS A 42 6.09 -3.62 -21.60
N PRO A 43 7.39 -3.98 -21.78
CA PRO A 43 7.79 -5.35 -22.16
C PRO A 43 7.56 -6.37 -21.04
N ALA A 44 7.49 -5.93 -19.79
CA ALA A 44 7.19 -6.79 -18.65
C ALA A 44 5.76 -6.56 -18.15
N GLU A 45 5.25 -7.54 -17.41
CA GLU A 45 3.96 -7.45 -16.73
C GLU A 45 3.94 -6.29 -15.71
N LEU A 46 2.85 -5.54 -15.69
CA LEU A 46 2.59 -4.45 -14.76
C LEU A 46 1.77 -4.98 -13.58
N THR A 47 2.22 -4.75 -12.35
CA THR A 47 1.52 -5.25 -11.16
C THR A 47 0.95 -4.09 -10.34
N PHE A 48 -0.36 -4.10 -10.08
CA PHE A 48 -1.05 -3.10 -9.28
C PHE A 48 -1.49 -3.70 -7.95
N PHE A 49 -0.98 -3.17 -6.84
CA PHE A 49 -1.35 -3.57 -5.49
C PHE A 49 -2.39 -2.62 -4.92
N ILE A 50 -3.59 -3.13 -4.70
CA ILE A 50 -4.76 -2.33 -4.37
C ILE A 50 -5.02 -2.36 -2.86
N THR A 51 -5.15 -1.18 -2.25
CA THR A 51 -5.72 -1.01 -0.91
C THR A 51 -7.23 -0.94 -1.07
N THR A 52 -7.92 -2.03 -0.77
CA THR A 52 -9.31 -2.22 -1.23
C THR A 52 -10.33 -1.26 -0.58
N SER A 53 -10.10 -0.77 0.65
CA SER A 53 -10.99 0.24 1.26
C SER A 53 -10.81 1.66 0.69
N PHE A 54 -9.78 1.90 -0.11
CA PHE A 54 -9.53 3.20 -0.72
C PHE A 54 -10.21 3.34 -2.08
N VAL A 55 -10.60 2.22 -2.68
CA VAL A 55 -11.25 2.21 -3.99
C VAL A 55 -12.60 2.91 -3.94
N GLN A 56 -12.84 3.78 -4.92
CA GLN A 56 -14.03 4.58 -4.98
C GLN A 56 -15.13 3.90 -5.82
N PRO A 57 -16.40 4.03 -5.44
CA PRO A 57 -17.49 3.74 -6.34
C PRO A 57 -17.47 4.75 -7.51
N GLY A 58 -17.97 4.35 -8.65
CA GLY A 58 -18.16 5.27 -9.79
C GLY A 58 -17.57 4.77 -11.09
N LYS A 59 -17.83 5.56 -12.15
CA LYS A 59 -17.37 5.27 -13.49
C LYS A 59 -15.88 5.55 -13.68
N ALA A 60 -15.29 4.90 -14.67
CA ALA A 60 -13.93 5.17 -15.07
C ALA A 60 -13.79 6.61 -15.60
N ARG A 61 -12.78 7.31 -15.10
CA ARG A 61 -12.41 8.65 -15.56
C ARG A 61 -11.59 8.57 -16.85
N THR A 62 -11.39 9.72 -17.50
CA THR A 62 -10.55 9.80 -18.71
C THR A 62 -9.10 9.41 -18.40
N MET A 63 -8.51 8.60 -19.28
CA MET A 63 -7.07 8.31 -19.27
C MET A 63 -6.29 9.48 -19.89
N PHE A 64 -4.96 9.38 -19.85
CA PHE A 64 -4.03 10.39 -20.36
C PHE A 64 -4.40 10.87 -21.77
N ASP A 65 -4.62 12.17 -21.89
CA ASP A 65 -5.04 12.92 -23.07
C ASP A 65 -3.96 13.89 -23.60
N GLY A 66 -2.77 13.86 -22.99
CA GLY A 66 -1.66 14.77 -23.30
C GLY A 66 -1.32 15.72 -22.16
N GLU A 67 -2.21 15.90 -21.18
CA GLU A 67 -1.98 16.78 -20.04
C GLU A 67 -1.43 16.02 -18.81
N TYR A 68 -0.44 16.55 -18.15
CA TYR A 68 0.13 15.97 -16.94
C TYR A 68 -0.62 16.46 -15.70
N ILE A 69 -1.18 15.50 -14.95
CA ILE A 69 -1.87 15.83 -13.69
C ILE A 69 -0.87 16.13 -12.55
N CYS A 70 -1.35 16.87 -11.56
CA CYS A 70 -0.54 17.25 -10.42
C CYS A 70 -0.20 16.03 -9.55
N HIS A 71 1.09 15.80 -9.33
CA HIS A 71 1.61 14.78 -8.44
C HIS A 71 1.24 15.06 -6.96
N LEU A 72 0.78 14.04 -6.26
CA LEU A 72 0.50 14.08 -4.84
C LEU A 72 1.61 13.37 -4.05
N LYS A 73 2.41 14.15 -3.31
CA LYS A 73 3.41 13.55 -2.40
C LYS A 73 2.73 12.61 -1.39
N THR A 74 3.34 11.46 -1.10
CA THR A 74 2.82 10.43 -0.19
C THR A 74 2.26 10.98 1.13
N LYS A 75 2.95 11.94 1.77
CA LYS A 75 2.45 12.57 3.01
C LYS A 75 1.17 13.36 2.81
N LYS A 76 0.94 13.94 1.63
CA LYS A 76 -0.22 14.76 1.31
C LYS A 76 -1.45 13.87 1.05
N TYR A 77 -1.33 12.84 0.23
CA TYR A 77 -2.47 11.95 0.03
C TYR A 77 -2.80 11.14 1.30
N ALA A 78 -1.78 10.69 2.06
CA ALA A 78 -2.04 10.03 3.34
C ALA A 78 -2.80 10.94 4.33
N TYR A 79 -2.47 12.24 4.39
CA TYR A 79 -3.23 13.19 5.21
C TYR A 79 -4.67 13.33 4.71
N ARG A 80 -4.87 13.52 3.41
CA ARG A 80 -6.21 13.57 2.80
C ARG A 80 -7.03 12.33 3.13
N THR A 81 -6.46 11.15 2.97
CA THR A 81 -7.14 9.86 3.19
C THR A 81 -7.47 9.64 4.65
N PHE A 82 -6.48 9.69 5.53
CA PHE A 82 -6.64 9.27 6.92
C PHE A 82 -7.22 10.34 7.85
N ILE A 83 -7.12 11.63 7.49
CA ILE A 83 -7.55 12.74 8.34
C ILE A 83 -8.74 13.48 7.74
N GLU A 84 -8.73 13.75 6.43
CA GLU A 84 -9.81 14.48 5.78
C GLU A 84 -10.91 13.55 5.24
N GLY A 85 -10.69 12.22 5.24
CA GLY A 85 -11.64 11.26 4.68
C GLY A 85 -11.85 11.40 3.18
N ARG A 86 -10.85 11.89 2.45
CA ARG A 86 -10.90 12.13 1.00
C ARG A 86 -10.20 11.02 0.26
N TYR A 87 -10.91 10.45 -0.71
CA TYR A 87 -10.43 9.31 -1.51
C TYR A 87 -10.45 9.59 -3.01
N ASP A 88 -10.75 10.82 -3.44
CA ASP A 88 -10.87 11.25 -4.83
C ASP A 88 -9.61 11.02 -5.69
N HIS A 89 -8.48 10.81 -5.04
CA HIS A 89 -7.19 10.52 -5.66
C HIS A 89 -6.89 9.02 -5.85
N PHE A 90 -7.80 8.13 -5.43
CA PHE A 90 -7.70 6.69 -5.72
C PHE A 90 -8.54 6.29 -6.92
N MET A 91 -8.26 5.11 -7.45
CA MET A 91 -9.02 4.53 -8.56
C MET A 91 -10.44 4.17 -8.16
N THR A 92 -11.33 4.18 -9.14
CA THR A 92 -12.67 3.61 -9.04
C THR A 92 -12.66 2.12 -9.33
N VAL A 93 -13.76 1.43 -8.98
CA VAL A 93 -13.95 0.01 -9.33
C VAL A 93 -13.82 -0.21 -10.83
N GLU A 94 -14.48 0.61 -11.67
CA GLU A 94 -14.43 0.45 -13.14
C GLU A 94 -13.02 0.68 -13.70
N GLU A 95 -12.22 1.58 -13.11
CA GLU A 95 -10.84 1.81 -13.50
C GLU A 95 -9.96 0.59 -13.25
N ILE A 96 -10.13 -0.06 -12.09
CA ILE A 96 -9.41 -1.28 -11.76
C ILE A 96 -9.87 -2.44 -12.65
N GLN A 97 -11.18 -2.57 -12.92
CA GLN A 97 -11.71 -3.56 -13.85
C GLN A 97 -11.13 -3.37 -15.26
N THR A 98 -11.04 -2.13 -15.73
CA THR A 98 -10.43 -1.78 -17.01
C THR A 98 -8.96 -2.20 -17.10
N LEU A 99 -8.19 -1.99 -16.02
CA LEU A 99 -6.81 -2.44 -15.94
C LEU A 99 -6.72 -3.96 -15.87
N SER A 100 -7.52 -4.62 -15.03
CA SER A 100 -7.48 -6.08 -14.82
C SER A 100 -7.80 -6.88 -16.08
N ALA A 101 -8.57 -6.30 -17.00
CA ALA A 101 -8.89 -6.90 -18.29
C ALA A 101 -7.70 -6.88 -19.28
N ARG A 102 -6.58 -6.24 -18.98
CA ARG A 102 -5.41 -6.17 -19.86
C ARG A 102 -4.50 -7.39 -19.66
N PRO A 103 -4.03 -8.03 -20.75
CA PRO A 103 -3.26 -9.28 -20.67
C PRO A 103 -1.90 -9.12 -19.96
N ASN A 104 -1.32 -7.93 -19.98
CA ASN A 104 -0.03 -7.61 -19.33
C ASN A 104 -0.19 -6.99 -17.94
N VAL A 105 -1.39 -7.05 -17.34
CA VAL A 105 -1.67 -6.50 -16.00
C VAL A 105 -1.95 -7.62 -15.02
N ARG A 106 -1.39 -7.48 -13.81
CA ARG A 106 -1.73 -8.27 -12.63
C ARG A 106 -2.25 -7.38 -11.52
N ILE A 107 -3.29 -7.85 -10.85
CA ILE A 107 -3.80 -7.23 -9.64
C ILE A 107 -3.36 -8.04 -8.42
N GLY A 108 -2.82 -7.36 -7.43
CA GLY A 108 -2.45 -7.91 -6.13
C GLY A 108 -3.09 -7.11 -5.00
N VAL A 109 -2.88 -7.55 -3.77
CA VAL A 109 -3.44 -6.94 -2.55
C VAL A 109 -2.39 -6.08 -1.85
N HIS A 110 -2.83 -4.90 -1.35
CA HIS A 110 -2.05 -4.01 -0.48
C HIS A 110 -2.78 -3.72 0.85
N SER A 111 -3.37 -4.78 1.48
CA SER A 111 -4.25 -4.68 2.64
C SER A 111 -5.63 -4.07 2.32
N HIS A 112 -6.57 -4.24 3.24
CA HIS A 112 -7.86 -3.54 3.16
C HIS A 112 -7.76 -2.12 3.73
N PHE A 113 -7.28 -1.99 4.98
CA PHE A 113 -7.30 -0.72 5.70
C PHE A 113 -6.02 0.11 5.59
N HIS A 114 -4.89 -0.49 5.24
CA HIS A 114 -3.56 0.16 5.26
C HIS A 114 -3.28 0.85 6.61
N ASP A 115 -3.66 0.20 7.73
CA ASP A 115 -3.73 0.82 9.05
C ASP A 115 -2.41 0.73 9.81
N VAL A 116 -2.31 1.57 10.83
CA VAL A 116 -1.12 1.70 11.68
C VAL A 116 -1.45 1.39 13.13
N THR A 117 -0.44 0.91 13.86
CA THR A 117 -0.48 0.66 15.30
C THR A 117 0.68 1.33 16.02
N LEU A 118 0.55 1.50 17.34
CA LEU A 118 1.63 1.97 18.18
C LEU A 118 2.49 0.78 18.63
N THR A 119 3.80 0.94 18.58
CA THR A 119 4.75 -0.06 19.10
C THR A 119 5.73 0.59 20.06
N ALA A 120 6.15 -0.14 21.09
CA ALA A 120 7.24 0.32 21.96
C ALA A 120 8.54 0.40 21.16
N THR A 121 9.36 1.40 21.45
CA THR A 121 10.72 1.48 20.92
C THR A 121 11.72 1.65 22.05
N HIS A 122 12.84 0.95 21.98
CA HIS A 122 13.95 1.07 22.94
C HIS A 122 14.90 2.22 22.57
N ALA A 123 14.78 2.76 21.35
CA ALA A 123 15.63 3.84 20.87
C ALA A 123 14.84 5.15 20.78
N ARG A 124 15.49 6.25 21.22
CA ARG A 124 14.91 7.58 21.04
C ARG A 124 14.66 7.85 19.54
N ARG A 125 13.47 8.31 19.22
CA ARG A 125 13.09 8.62 17.85
C ARG A 125 13.98 9.73 17.29
N ARG A 126 14.63 9.47 16.15
CA ARG A 126 15.51 10.44 15.50
C ARG A 126 14.76 11.51 14.71
N LYS A 127 13.56 11.19 14.23
CA LYS A 127 12.72 12.11 13.42
C LYS A 127 11.34 12.21 14.03
N PRO A 128 10.70 13.40 14.00
CA PRO A 128 9.31 13.53 14.43
C PRO A 128 8.38 12.68 13.56
N LEU A 129 7.26 12.27 14.13
CA LEU A 129 6.20 11.59 13.39
C LEU A 129 5.57 12.56 12.39
N SER A 130 5.16 12.06 11.23
CA SER A 130 4.43 12.87 10.27
C SER A 130 3.06 13.28 10.84
N PRO A 131 2.55 14.47 10.47
CA PRO A 131 1.29 14.99 11.02
C PRO A 131 0.10 14.03 10.91
N TRP A 132 -0.07 13.34 9.77
CA TRP A 132 -1.16 12.39 9.60
C TRP A 132 -1.06 11.19 10.57
N LYS A 133 0.16 10.71 10.86
CA LYS A 133 0.38 9.61 11.81
C LYS A 133 0.01 10.01 13.23
N LEU A 134 0.34 11.23 13.65
CA LEU A 134 -0.08 11.76 14.95
C LEU A 134 -1.58 11.97 15.02
N ALA A 135 -2.16 12.57 13.98
CA ALA A 135 -3.59 12.84 13.91
C ALA A 135 -4.42 11.53 13.91
N ARG A 136 -3.93 10.44 13.33
CA ARG A 136 -4.57 9.10 13.39
C ARG A 136 -4.81 8.65 14.85
N PHE A 137 -3.96 9.08 15.76
CA PHE A 137 -4.09 8.82 17.20
C PHE A 137 -4.53 10.07 17.98
N LYS A 138 -5.32 10.97 17.38
CA LYS A 138 -5.87 12.18 18.00
C LYS A 138 -4.80 13.11 18.61
N ASN A 139 -3.60 13.16 18.00
CA ASN A 139 -2.48 14.01 18.43
C ASN A 139 -2.07 13.84 19.90
N ARG A 140 -2.23 12.64 20.45
CA ARG A 140 -1.96 12.37 21.87
C ARG A 140 -0.49 12.63 22.23
N PRO A 141 -0.21 13.50 23.23
CA PRO A 141 1.15 13.84 23.62
C PRO A 141 1.92 12.65 24.22
N GLU A 142 1.23 11.67 24.81
CA GLU A 142 1.81 10.47 25.41
C GLU A 142 2.57 9.62 24.39
N ILE A 143 2.20 9.68 23.11
CA ILE A 143 2.89 8.96 22.04
C ILE A 143 4.33 9.44 21.90
N SER A 144 4.55 10.75 22.02
CA SER A 144 5.88 11.34 21.98
C SER A 144 6.65 11.11 23.28
N ALA A 145 5.99 11.28 24.44
CA ALA A 145 6.60 11.12 25.74
C ALA A 145 7.05 9.68 26.03
N ARG A 146 6.33 8.68 25.53
CA ARG A 146 6.62 7.26 25.75
C ARG A 146 7.51 6.62 24.71
N ASN A 147 8.15 7.38 23.83
CA ASN A 147 8.98 6.85 22.75
C ASN A 147 8.27 5.77 21.90
N LEU A 148 6.99 5.98 21.60
CA LEU A 148 6.24 5.06 20.76
C LEU A 148 6.54 5.30 19.29
N SER A 149 6.67 4.23 18.52
CA SER A 149 6.75 4.25 17.07
C SER A 149 5.41 3.88 16.46
N ILE A 150 5.14 4.39 15.27
CA ILE A 150 3.95 4.05 14.51
C ILE A 150 4.37 3.16 13.35
N ARG A 151 3.85 1.93 13.34
CA ARG A 151 4.22 0.85 12.43
C ARG A 151 2.97 0.23 11.78
N SER A 152 3.16 -0.61 10.77
CA SER A 152 2.08 -1.40 10.18
C SER A 152 1.37 -2.24 11.23
N LYS A 153 0.04 -2.10 11.32
CA LYS A 153 -0.78 -2.89 12.24
C LYS A 153 -0.83 -4.38 11.87
N LEU A 154 -0.66 -4.69 10.58
CA LEU A 154 -0.56 -6.07 10.12
C LEU A 154 0.76 -6.73 10.51
N ALA A 155 1.87 -5.98 10.44
CA ALA A 155 3.19 -6.54 10.71
C ALA A 155 3.53 -6.67 12.21
N PHE A 156 2.88 -5.87 13.07
CA PHE A 156 3.26 -5.79 14.48
C PHE A 156 2.06 -5.86 15.42
N GLN A 157 2.18 -6.74 16.41
CA GLN A 157 1.32 -6.73 17.60
C GLN A 157 1.59 -5.43 18.38
N GLY A 158 0.69 -4.47 18.27
CA GLY A 158 0.88 -3.12 18.80
C GLY A 158 0.00 -2.78 19.98
N TYR A 159 -0.15 -1.48 20.20
CA TYR A 159 -0.98 -0.91 21.25
C TYR A 159 -2.12 -0.11 20.63
N TYR A 160 -3.23 -0.04 21.33
CA TYR A 160 -4.38 0.80 21.03
C TYR A 160 -4.88 1.48 22.30
N PHE A 161 -5.69 2.52 22.17
CA PHE A 161 -6.34 3.15 23.33
C PHE A 161 -7.69 2.50 23.56
N LYS A 162 -7.83 1.89 24.75
CA LYS A 162 -9.10 1.40 25.30
C LYS A 162 -9.43 2.24 26.52
N ASP A 163 -10.59 2.89 26.53
CA ASP A 163 -11.02 3.77 27.64
C ASP A 163 -9.91 4.73 28.09
N GLU A 164 -9.29 5.42 27.12
CA GLU A 164 -8.18 6.35 27.30
C GLU A 164 -6.85 5.69 27.82
N VAL A 165 -6.84 4.38 28.06
CA VAL A 165 -5.66 3.64 28.53
C VAL A 165 -4.94 2.98 27.34
N LEU A 166 -3.62 3.19 27.27
CA LEU A 166 -2.79 2.52 26.28
C LEU A 166 -2.67 1.03 26.59
N THR A 167 -3.39 0.22 25.84
CA THR A 167 -3.51 -1.23 26.04
C THR A 167 -2.78 -1.98 24.92
N ARG A 168 -2.02 -3.01 25.27
CA ARG A 168 -1.40 -3.89 24.27
C ARG A 168 -2.43 -4.87 23.73
N MET A 169 -2.47 -5.03 22.39
CA MET A 169 -3.24 -6.12 21.78
C MET A 169 -2.72 -7.48 22.27
N THR A 170 -3.60 -8.42 22.51
CA THR A 170 -3.20 -9.82 22.65
C THR A 170 -2.74 -10.37 21.31
N GLU A 171 -2.03 -11.48 21.30
CA GLU A 171 -1.61 -12.14 20.07
C GLU A 171 -2.83 -12.58 19.24
N ALA A 172 -3.84 -13.15 19.89
CA ALA A 172 -5.10 -13.55 19.24
C ALA A 172 -5.81 -12.36 18.58
N GLN A 173 -5.93 -11.21 19.27
CA GLN A 173 -6.53 -10.00 18.69
C GLN A 173 -5.76 -9.49 17.47
N TRP A 174 -4.44 -9.62 17.47
CA TRP A 174 -3.62 -9.22 16.34
C TRP A 174 -3.80 -10.18 15.16
N GLU A 175 -3.80 -11.49 15.40
CA GLU A 175 -4.07 -12.51 14.37
C GLU A 175 -5.47 -12.36 13.78
N ASP A 176 -6.48 -12.13 14.61
CA ASP A 176 -7.85 -11.90 14.16
C ASP A 176 -7.95 -10.64 13.29
N TYR A 177 -7.19 -9.59 13.62
CA TYR A 177 -7.12 -8.40 12.78
C TYR A 177 -6.48 -8.69 11.41
N ILE A 178 -5.39 -9.49 11.35
CA ILE A 178 -4.77 -9.89 10.07
C ILE A 178 -5.76 -10.68 9.22
N LYS A 179 -6.45 -11.66 9.81
CA LYS A 179 -7.45 -12.47 9.12
C LYS A 179 -8.59 -11.61 8.59
N TYR A 180 -9.14 -10.74 9.43
CA TYR A 180 -10.23 -9.83 9.08
C TYR A 180 -9.87 -8.89 7.91
N ASP A 181 -8.72 -8.22 7.98
CA ASP A 181 -8.21 -7.36 6.88
C ASP A 181 -8.07 -8.16 5.57
N THR A 182 -7.50 -9.37 5.67
CA THR A 182 -7.27 -10.25 4.53
C THR A 182 -8.57 -10.73 3.90
N GLU A 183 -9.53 -11.15 4.70
CA GLU A 183 -10.85 -11.63 4.24
C GLU A 183 -11.64 -10.53 3.54
N LEU A 184 -11.58 -9.30 4.05
CA LEU A 184 -12.18 -8.15 3.39
C LEU A 184 -11.54 -7.87 2.02
N CYS A 185 -10.21 -7.98 1.92
CA CYS A 185 -9.52 -7.85 0.62
C CYS A 185 -9.99 -8.91 -0.37
N LEU A 186 -10.00 -10.18 0.04
CA LEU A 186 -10.35 -11.30 -0.83
C LEU A 186 -11.80 -11.22 -1.28
N ARG A 187 -12.72 -10.87 -0.37
CA ARG A 187 -14.13 -10.63 -0.70
C ARG A 187 -14.25 -9.51 -1.73
N TRP A 188 -13.59 -8.38 -1.49
CA TRP A 188 -13.62 -7.26 -2.44
C TRP A 188 -13.13 -7.66 -3.84
N MET A 189 -12.01 -8.43 -3.90
CA MET A 189 -11.44 -8.91 -5.17
C MET A 189 -12.38 -9.87 -5.90
N GLU A 190 -13.05 -10.77 -5.18
CA GLU A 190 -14.03 -11.70 -5.74
C GLU A 190 -15.27 -10.94 -6.25
N ASP A 191 -15.85 -10.06 -5.42
CA ASP A 191 -17.10 -9.36 -5.73
C ASP A 191 -16.96 -8.41 -6.94
N HIS A 192 -15.77 -7.81 -7.14
CA HIS A 192 -15.59 -6.76 -8.14
C HIS A 192 -14.75 -7.20 -9.35
N LEU A 193 -13.87 -8.18 -9.19
CA LEU A 193 -12.94 -8.60 -10.25
C LEU A 193 -13.07 -10.08 -10.61
N THR A 194 -13.85 -10.87 -9.86
CA THR A 194 -13.92 -12.33 -9.97
C THR A 194 -12.50 -12.95 -9.93
N LEU A 195 -11.66 -12.42 -9.05
CA LEU A 195 -10.23 -12.71 -8.98
C LEU A 195 -9.84 -13.18 -7.58
N ARG A 196 -9.08 -14.27 -7.52
CA ARG A 196 -8.39 -14.70 -6.30
C ARG A 196 -6.90 -14.37 -6.41
N PRO A 197 -6.43 -13.26 -5.78
CA PRO A 197 -5.06 -12.80 -5.94
C PRO A 197 -4.06 -13.70 -5.22
N GLU A 198 -2.89 -13.90 -5.84
CA GLU A 198 -1.76 -14.65 -5.28
C GLU A 198 -0.59 -13.74 -4.85
N LEU A 199 -0.70 -12.44 -5.13
CA LEU A 199 0.34 -11.44 -4.91
C LEU A 199 -0.07 -10.52 -3.76
N TYR A 200 0.84 -10.31 -2.80
CA TYR A 200 0.63 -9.43 -1.66
C TYR A 200 1.79 -8.46 -1.50
N CYS A 201 1.50 -7.17 -1.40
CA CYS A 201 2.46 -6.14 -1.07
C CYS A 201 2.23 -5.64 0.36
N PHE A 202 3.29 -5.60 1.16
CA PHE A 202 3.17 -5.21 2.56
C PHE A 202 3.06 -3.68 2.72
N PRO A 203 1.98 -3.17 3.38
CA PRO A 203 1.89 -1.77 3.77
C PRO A 203 3.13 -1.31 4.53
N PHE A 204 3.61 -0.10 4.23
CA PHE A 204 4.84 0.47 4.80
C PHE A 204 6.11 -0.37 4.56
N ASN A 205 6.07 -1.35 3.66
CA ASN A 205 7.13 -2.34 3.42
C ASN A 205 7.52 -3.15 4.68
N GLU A 206 6.60 -3.26 5.64
CA GLU A 206 6.82 -3.92 6.93
C GLU A 206 6.15 -5.29 6.97
N HIS A 207 6.91 -6.32 7.33
CA HIS A 207 6.43 -7.70 7.42
C HIS A 207 7.11 -8.48 8.52
N THR A 208 6.50 -9.59 8.91
CA THR A 208 7.03 -10.60 9.83
C THR A 208 6.77 -11.99 9.27
N GLU A 209 7.53 -12.98 9.69
CA GLU A 209 7.33 -14.37 9.28
C GLU A 209 5.93 -14.86 9.66
N LYS A 210 5.42 -14.44 10.83
CA LYS A 210 4.06 -14.78 11.28
C LYS A 210 2.99 -14.22 10.34
N LEU A 211 3.10 -12.95 9.94
CA LEU A 211 2.18 -12.36 8.96
C LEU A 211 2.20 -13.13 7.64
N ILE A 212 3.40 -13.46 7.13
CA ILE A 212 3.56 -14.25 5.90
C ILE A 212 2.90 -15.64 6.06
N ALA A 213 3.13 -16.31 7.19
CA ALA A 213 2.53 -17.62 7.45
C ALA A 213 1.00 -17.58 7.41
N ILE A 214 0.39 -16.56 8.03
CA ILE A 214 -1.07 -16.36 8.01
C ILE A 214 -1.54 -16.09 6.58
N LEU A 215 -0.91 -15.17 5.84
CA LEU A 215 -1.30 -14.84 4.47
C LEU A 215 -1.21 -16.03 3.51
N LYS A 216 -0.24 -16.93 3.71
CA LYS A 216 -0.15 -18.18 2.95
C LYS A 216 -1.37 -19.10 3.13
N THR A 217 -1.98 -19.13 4.30
CA THR A 217 -3.21 -19.91 4.52
C THR A 217 -4.39 -19.42 3.68
N TYR A 218 -4.34 -18.15 3.24
CA TYR A 218 -5.32 -17.54 2.34
C TYR A 218 -4.97 -17.68 0.84
N GLY A 219 -3.85 -18.32 0.51
CA GLY A 219 -3.45 -18.63 -0.87
C GLY A 219 -2.46 -17.63 -1.49
N PHE A 220 -1.95 -16.66 -0.74
CA PHE A 220 -0.89 -15.78 -1.24
C PHE A 220 0.43 -16.55 -1.40
N LYS A 221 1.11 -16.34 -2.54
CA LYS A 221 2.32 -17.09 -2.93
C LYS A 221 3.56 -16.20 -3.06
N LYS A 222 3.39 -14.93 -3.44
CA LYS A 222 4.50 -13.98 -3.63
C LYS A 222 4.23 -12.70 -2.86
N PHE A 223 5.26 -12.22 -2.19
CA PHE A 223 5.21 -11.08 -1.31
C PHE A 223 6.17 -10.00 -1.78
N PHE A 224 5.82 -8.73 -1.56
CA PHE A 224 6.61 -7.59 -2.03
C PHE A 224 6.85 -6.59 -0.89
N ALA A 225 8.11 -6.13 -0.79
CA ALA A 225 8.55 -5.10 0.16
C ALA A 225 9.71 -4.29 -0.45
N ALA A 226 10.14 -3.19 0.21
CA ALA A 226 11.31 -2.41 -0.25
C ALA A 226 12.63 -3.19 -0.14
N ARG A 227 12.70 -4.17 0.77
CA ARG A 227 13.87 -5.05 0.91
C ARG A 227 13.43 -6.50 0.81
N PRO A 228 14.24 -7.37 0.23
CA PRO A 228 13.93 -8.79 0.24
C PRO A 228 13.87 -9.28 1.70
N GLY A 229 12.96 -10.21 1.95
CA GLY A 229 12.93 -10.93 3.22
C GLY A 229 14.07 -11.93 3.35
N LYS A 230 14.15 -12.59 4.50
CA LYS A 230 15.06 -13.74 4.69
C LYS A 230 14.66 -14.93 3.81
N SER A 231 13.36 -15.07 3.53
CA SER A 231 12.85 -16.07 2.61
C SER A 231 12.89 -15.55 1.16
N THR A 232 13.08 -16.45 0.21
CA THR A 232 13.05 -16.15 -1.25
C THR A 232 11.65 -15.70 -1.73
N GLU A 233 10.65 -15.80 -0.90
CA GLU A 233 9.26 -15.48 -1.23
C GLU A 233 8.96 -13.96 -1.14
N VAL A 234 9.78 -13.20 -0.40
CA VAL A 234 9.65 -11.74 -0.29
C VAL A 234 10.60 -11.08 -1.26
N LEU A 235 10.03 -10.51 -2.30
CA LEU A 235 10.75 -9.82 -3.37
C LEU A 235 11.02 -8.37 -2.97
N GLY A 236 12.29 -7.97 -3.08
CA GLY A 236 12.72 -6.58 -2.85
C GLY A 236 12.41 -5.70 -4.05
N ARG A 237 12.12 -4.42 -3.78
CA ARG A 237 11.80 -3.40 -4.78
C ARG A 237 12.62 -2.15 -4.55
N ILE A 238 12.97 -1.46 -5.62
CA ILE A 238 13.63 -0.16 -5.60
C ILE A 238 12.56 0.93 -5.65
N ASP A 239 12.63 1.93 -4.78
CA ASP A 239 11.78 3.11 -4.87
C ASP A 239 12.19 3.92 -6.10
N ILE A 240 11.23 4.17 -7.01
CA ILE A 240 11.49 4.91 -8.26
C ILE A 240 12.03 6.30 -8.00
N ASP A 241 11.63 6.95 -6.90
CA ASP A 241 12.13 8.28 -6.53
C ASP A 241 13.66 8.30 -6.34
N SER A 242 14.27 7.18 -5.98
CA SER A 242 15.72 7.08 -5.85
C SER A 242 16.45 7.14 -7.21
N LEU A 243 15.76 6.85 -8.31
CA LEU A 243 16.32 6.93 -9.67
C LEU A 243 16.21 8.34 -10.27
N VAL A 244 15.23 9.14 -9.83
CA VAL A 244 15.06 10.53 -10.29
C VAL A 244 16.06 11.47 -9.59
N ALA A 245 16.48 11.12 -8.37
CA ALA A 245 17.38 11.94 -7.56
C ALA A 245 18.87 11.69 -7.87
N SER A 246 19.18 10.76 -8.78
CA SER A 246 20.54 10.42 -9.23
C SER A 246 20.85 11.05 -10.59
#